data_0c41263492f45690e2b9c6fd19f1e1a8
#
_entry.id   0c41263492f45690e2b9c6fd19f1e1a8
#
_cell.length_a   1.000
_cell.length_b   1.000
_cell.length_c   1.000
_cell.angle_alpha   90.00
_cell.angle_beta   90.00
_cell.angle_gamma   90.00
#
_symmetry.space_group_name_H-M   'P 1'
#
loop_
_entity.id
_entity.type
_entity.pdbx_description
1 polymer ?
#
loop_
_entity_poly.entity_id
_entity_poly.type
_entity_poly.pdbx_seq_one_letter_code
_entity_poly.pdbx_strand_id
1 'polypeptide(L)'
;MDTLGERIRRLRKNRKMTLQELAGDKMSKGMLSLIENNKARPSMESLTHIAEQLNVSASALLEQSSREELRELLDQAEEYNSVRLIDDWAKEARQRLVNLIRPHMGQMGEGYESGRLLEMYGRSLHYLEEAGWEEPIDRAADIYDSLNIIPRRAAIGMFRAQVHFTERDYDRALEVMLKERKAIEEKRLFIEPMTRLDFDYLQAVLLYAVGQTEEAMAVMESALAFSRENDLYYHMSDWYRLASIHALMAGMADEYERFRKKLRQYAEFADDKEAGGFLAFLDVHELNSFRNDHASAHRQIKGWPEDKVAALSDPLHSPYLSLEVGKALSGLGRHQEALEAFERALVPREYIHHPIDLSIFMEGEAYKAESLWATGKTGEALDLIRDVHERIAFLPGTPYKDRVEQVHTKLNSL
;
A
#
# COMPACT_ATOMS: atom_id res chain seq x y z
N MET A 1 10.21 -28.67 18.41
CA MET A 1 11.34 -27.72 18.22
C MET A 1 12.62 -28.33 18.73
N ASP A 2 13.67 -28.34 17.92
CA ASP A 2 14.99 -28.73 18.41
C ASP A 2 15.66 -27.51 19.08
N THR A 3 15.54 -27.41 20.38
CA THR A 3 16.31 -26.45 21.15
C THR A 3 17.82 -26.67 20.95
N LEU A 4 18.65 -25.66 21.32
CA LEU A 4 20.11 -25.79 21.23
C LEU A 4 20.61 -27.10 21.86
N GLY A 5 20.07 -27.49 23.03
CA GLY A 5 20.42 -28.72 23.71
C GLY A 5 20.00 -29.98 22.95
N GLU A 6 18.77 -30.00 22.43
CA GLU A 6 18.26 -31.12 21.61
C GLU A 6 19.05 -31.28 20.31
N ARG A 7 19.46 -30.15 19.70
CA ARG A 7 20.32 -30.16 18.50
C ARG A 7 21.70 -30.74 18.80
N ILE A 8 22.35 -30.27 19.84
CA ILE A 8 23.63 -30.82 20.28
C ILE A 8 23.49 -32.33 20.49
N ARG A 9 22.42 -32.77 21.16
CA ARG A 9 22.11 -34.18 21.39
C ARG A 9 21.89 -34.95 20.09
N ARG A 10 21.16 -34.40 19.15
CA ARG A 10 20.91 -35.01 17.83
C ARG A 10 22.19 -35.15 17.03
N LEU A 11 23.01 -34.10 16.94
CA LEU A 11 24.29 -34.10 16.22
C LEU A 11 25.26 -35.14 16.87
N ARG A 12 25.34 -35.18 18.19
CA ARG A 12 26.13 -36.16 18.90
C ARG A 12 25.69 -37.61 18.59
N LYS A 13 24.35 -37.86 18.66
CA LYS A 13 23.80 -39.19 18.35
C LYS A 13 24.02 -39.57 16.89
N ASN A 14 23.87 -38.68 15.95
CA ASN A 14 24.13 -38.95 14.53
C ASN A 14 25.60 -39.35 14.27
N ARG A 15 26.53 -38.83 15.09
CA ARG A 15 27.94 -39.17 15.05
C ARG A 15 28.31 -40.36 15.95
N LYS A 16 27.29 -40.96 16.57
CA LYS A 16 27.45 -42.11 17.47
C LYS A 16 28.38 -41.84 18.67
N MET A 17 28.53 -40.56 19.07
CA MET A 17 29.36 -40.17 20.21
C MET A 17 28.60 -40.36 21.53
N THR A 18 29.33 -40.74 22.58
CA THR A 18 28.85 -40.70 23.96
C THR A 18 28.90 -39.29 24.52
N LEU A 19 28.19 -39.04 25.64
CA LEU A 19 28.30 -37.79 26.37
C LEU A 19 29.72 -37.51 26.85
N GLN A 20 30.50 -38.52 27.19
CA GLN A 20 31.88 -38.40 27.66
C GLN A 20 32.81 -37.95 26.50
N GLU A 21 32.67 -38.57 25.35
CA GLU A 21 33.46 -38.22 24.16
C GLU A 21 33.19 -36.80 23.70
N LEU A 22 31.92 -36.34 23.66
CA LEU A 22 31.58 -34.95 23.28
C LEU A 22 32.01 -33.95 24.34
N ALA A 23 31.95 -34.29 25.64
CA ALA A 23 32.39 -33.40 26.71
C ALA A 23 33.91 -33.17 26.69
N GLY A 24 34.68 -34.19 26.25
CA GLY A 24 36.14 -34.12 26.22
C GLY A 24 36.75 -33.80 27.59
N ASP A 25 37.85 -33.07 27.56
CA ASP A 25 38.58 -32.65 28.77
C ASP A 25 38.15 -31.25 29.27
N LYS A 26 37.36 -30.52 28.49
CA LYS A 26 36.98 -29.11 28.78
C LYS A 26 35.66 -28.98 29.57
N MET A 27 34.84 -30.03 29.66
CA MET A 27 33.61 -29.99 30.44
C MET A 27 33.26 -31.35 31.05
N SER A 28 32.46 -31.33 32.12
CA SER A 28 31.99 -32.57 32.70
C SER A 28 30.82 -33.16 31.91
N LYS A 29 30.72 -34.52 31.89
CA LYS A 29 29.56 -35.23 31.34
C LYS A 29 28.22 -34.73 31.93
N GLY A 30 28.22 -34.36 33.22
CA GLY A 30 27.04 -33.81 33.88
C GLY A 30 26.61 -32.45 33.32
N MET A 31 27.59 -31.58 33.09
CA MET A 31 27.30 -30.26 32.48
C MET A 31 26.76 -30.41 31.07
N LEU A 32 27.37 -31.24 30.23
CA LEU A 32 26.87 -31.50 28.87
C LEU A 32 25.45 -32.08 28.88
N SER A 33 25.17 -32.99 29.82
CA SER A 33 23.82 -33.55 30.00
C SER A 33 22.78 -32.47 30.39
N LEU A 34 23.16 -31.50 31.24
CA LEU A 34 22.29 -30.37 31.58
C LEU A 34 22.03 -29.45 30.37
N ILE A 35 23.06 -29.22 29.54
CA ILE A 35 22.94 -28.42 28.30
C ILE A 35 22.04 -29.18 27.31
N GLU A 36 22.26 -30.46 27.03
CA GLU A 36 21.43 -31.26 26.12
C GLU A 36 19.95 -31.37 26.53
N ASN A 37 19.65 -31.20 27.82
CA ASN A 37 18.28 -31.18 28.36
C ASN A 37 17.75 -29.79 28.64
N ASN A 38 18.43 -28.73 28.14
CA ASN A 38 18.06 -27.33 28.31
C ASN A 38 17.94 -26.86 29.76
N LYS A 39 18.61 -27.52 30.67
CA LYS A 39 18.66 -27.18 32.11
C LYS A 39 19.84 -26.26 32.45
N ALA A 40 20.77 -26.08 31.54
CA ALA A 40 21.87 -25.11 31.63
C ALA A 40 22.16 -24.50 30.27
N ARG A 41 22.51 -23.20 30.24
CA ARG A 41 22.99 -22.53 29.04
C ARG A 41 24.51 -22.69 28.94
N PRO A 42 25.10 -23.13 27.79
CA PRO A 42 26.53 -23.18 27.63
C PRO A 42 27.13 -21.77 27.59
N SER A 43 28.32 -21.58 28.14
CA SER A 43 29.14 -20.40 27.84
C SER A 43 29.61 -20.43 26.39
N MET A 44 30.08 -19.32 25.83
CA MET A 44 30.64 -19.28 24.47
C MET A 44 31.85 -20.22 24.34
N GLU A 45 32.67 -20.33 25.37
CA GLU A 45 33.79 -21.26 25.40
C GLU A 45 33.31 -22.74 25.35
N SER A 46 32.29 -23.07 26.14
CA SER A 46 31.68 -24.41 26.12
C SER A 46 31.04 -24.74 24.78
N LEU A 47 30.37 -23.72 24.18
CA LEU A 47 29.72 -23.86 22.88
C LEU A 47 30.74 -24.08 21.75
N THR A 48 31.82 -23.29 21.74
CA THR A 48 32.93 -23.44 20.80
C THR A 48 33.56 -24.83 20.91
N HIS A 49 33.80 -25.31 22.12
CA HIS A 49 34.32 -26.66 22.35
C HIS A 49 33.37 -27.74 21.81
N ILE A 50 32.07 -27.66 22.11
CA ILE A 50 31.06 -28.61 21.60
C ILE A 50 31.02 -28.56 20.07
N ALA A 51 31.08 -27.37 19.46
CA ALA A 51 31.08 -27.20 18.02
C ALA A 51 32.31 -27.83 17.35
N GLU A 52 33.51 -27.64 17.93
CA GLU A 52 34.76 -28.25 17.48
C GLU A 52 34.66 -29.78 17.51
N GLN A 53 34.19 -30.36 18.63
CA GLN A 53 34.01 -31.80 18.77
C GLN A 53 32.97 -32.38 17.80
N LEU A 54 31.95 -31.60 17.51
CA LEU A 54 30.92 -31.95 16.51
C LEU A 54 31.36 -31.55 15.09
N ASN A 55 32.56 -31.03 14.85
CA ASN A 55 33.04 -30.54 13.55
C ASN A 55 32.04 -29.69 12.80
N VAL A 56 31.50 -28.70 13.51
CA VAL A 56 30.61 -27.65 13.02
C VAL A 56 31.09 -26.30 13.56
N SER A 57 30.67 -25.15 13.00
CA SER A 57 30.97 -23.86 13.63
C SER A 57 30.07 -23.62 14.84
N ALA A 58 30.55 -22.87 15.84
CA ALA A 58 29.72 -22.42 16.96
C ALA A 58 28.55 -21.56 16.49
N SER A 59 28.77 -20.74 15.46
CA SER A 59 27.73 -19.96 14.79
C SER A 59 26.66 -20.87 14.15
N ALA A 60 27.04 -21.97 13.50
CA ALA A 60 26.08 -22.90 12.90
C ALA A 60 25.20 -23.61 13.97
N LEU A 61 25.74 -23.85 15.16
CA LEU A 61 24.92 -24.38 16.28
C LEU A 61 23.91 -23.32 16.78
N LEU A 62 24.29 -22.07 16.82
CA LEU A 62 23.44 -20.96 17.25
C LEU A 62 22.48 -20.51 16.14
N GLU A 63 22.97 -20.34 14.92
CA GLU A 63 22.21 -19.85 13.77
C GLU A 63 21.02 -20.76 13.41
N GLN A 64 21.19 -22.07 13.49
CA GLN A 64 20.12 -22.99 13.15
C GLN A 64 18.95 -22.91 14.18
N SER A 65 19.25 -22.64 15.47
CA SER A 65 18.25 -22.41 16.51
C SER A 65 17.52 -21.09 16.29
N SER A 66 18.26 -20.03 15.98
CA SER A 66 17.69 -18.73 15.72
C SER A 66 16.87 -18.66 14.42
N ARG A 67 17.25 -19.43 13.39
CA ARG A 67 16.49 -19.48 12.12
C ARG A 67 15.13 -20.15 12.25
N GLU A 68 15.04 -21.25 12.98
CA GLU A 68 13.76 -21.93 13.22
C GLU A 68 12.83 -21.04 14.07
N GLU A 69 13.35 -20.41 15.11
CA GLU A 69 12.61 -19.45 15.93
C GLU A 69 12.15 -18.23 15.11
N LEU A 70 13.01 -17.71 14.21
CA LEU A 70 12.65 -16.58 13.34
C LEU A 70 11.62 -16.98 12.27
N ARG A 71 11.60 -18.22 11.79
CA ARG A 71 10.56 -18.70 10.86
C ARG A 71 9.20 -18.75 11.52
N GLU A 72 9.12 -19.29 12.72
CA GLU A 72 7.87 -19.34 13.47
C GLU A 72 7.37 -17.94 13.82
N LEU A 73 8.29 -17.04 14.17
CA LEU A 73 7.98 -15.64 14.37
C LEU A 73 7.47 -14.98 13.08
N LEU A 74 8.09 -15.29 11.94
CA LEU A 74 7.70 -14.79 10.63
C LEU A 74 6.30 -15.28 10.24
N ASP A 75 6.00 -16.57 10.43
CA ASP A 75 4.68 -17.13 10.12
C ASP A 75 3.59 -16.42 10.92
N GLN A 76 3.80 -16.18 12.22
CA GLN A 76 2.88 -15.41 13.06
C GLN A 76 2.77 -13.94 12.63
N ALA A 77 3.88 -13.32 12.25
CA ALA A 77 3.90 -11.92 11.81
C ALA A 77 3.16 -11.74 10.47
N GLU A 78 3.27 -12.70 9.54
CA GLU A 78 2.55 -12.64 8.25
C GLU A 78 1.03 -12.71 8.43
N GLU A 79 0.51 -13.39 9.46
CA GLU A 79 -0.93 -13.38 9.78
C GLU A 79 -1.43 -11.95 10.04
N TYR A 80 -0.73 -11.18 10.88
CA TYR A 80 -1.07 -9.78 11.14
C TYR A 80 -0.80 -8.87 9.95
N ASN A 81 0.25 -9.15 9.19
CA ASN A 81 0.61 -8.38 8.00
C ASN A 81 -0.38 -8.55 6.85
N SER A 82 -1.09 -9.69 6.78
CA SER A 82 -2.11 -9.96 5.76
C SER A 82 -3.37 -9.10 5.90
N VAL A 83 -3.59 -8.44 7.05
CA VAL A 83 -4.71 -7.54 7.29
C VAL A 83 -4.59 -6.31 6.40
N ARG A 84 -5.64 -6.02 5.62
CA ARG A 84 -5.65 -4.85 4.75
C ARG A 84 -5.75 -3.57 5.57
N LEU A 85 -5.13 -2.48 5.10
CA LEU A 85 -5.11 -1.19 5.82
C LEU A 85 -6.50 -0.56 5.98
N ILE A 86 -7.46 -0.95 5.14
CA ILE A 86 -8.86 -0.49 5.21
C ILE A 86 -9.73 -1.27 6.19
N ASP A 87 -9.22 -2.37 6.75
CA ASP A 87 -9.98 -3.18 7.70
C ASP A 87 -10.02 -2.48 9.06
N ASP A 88 -11.16 -2.53 9.76
CA ASP A 88 -11.38 -1.85 11.04
C ASP A 88 -10.35 -2.20 12.12
N TRP A 89 -9.74 -3.38 12.04
CA TRP A 89 -8.73 -3.84 12.99
C TRP A 89 -7.28 -3.72 12.47
N ALA A 90 -7.06 -3.02 11.35
CA ALA A 90 -5.73 -2.84 10.76
C ALA A 90 -4.73 -2.24 11.75
N LYS A 91 -5.13 -1.21 12.48
CA LYS A 91 -4.28 -0.55 13.50
C LYS A 91 -3.91 -1.52 14.63
N GLU A 92 -4.89 -2.31 15.10
CA GLU A 92 -4.63 -3.31 16.14
C GLU A 92 -3.71 -4.42 15.64
N ALA A 93 -3.89 -4.89 14.39
CA ALA A 93 -3.03 -5.88 13.77
C ALA A 93 -1.58 -5.39 13.67
N ARG A 94 -1.36 -4.13 13.26
CA ARG A 94 -0.02 -3.52 13.21
C ARG A 94 0.60 -3.39 14.61
N GLN A 95 -0.18 -3.02 15.61
CA GLN A 95 0.30 -2.94 16.99
C GLN A 95 0.68 -4.34 17.54
N ARG A 96 -0.10 -5.36 17.25
CA ARG A 96 0.21 -6.75 17.63
C ARG A 96 1.50 -7.23 16.94
N LEU A 97 1.66 -6.92 15.65
CA LEU A 97 2.86 -7.24 14.88
C LEU A 97 4.10 -6.57 15.48
N VAL A 98 4.02 -5.28 15.79
CA VAL A 98 5.12 -4.55 16.43
C VAL A 98 5.48 -5.16 17.79
N ASN A 99 4.49 -5.46 18.63
CA ASN A 99 4.70 -6.07 19.94
C ASN A 99 5.29 -7.48 19.84
N LEU A 100 4.92 -8.23 18.79
CA LEU A 100 5.45 -9.57 18.52
C LEU A 100 6.92 -9.54 18.12
N ILE A 101 7.33 -8.61 17.25
CA ILE A 101 8.70 -8.56 16.70
C ILE A 101 9.68 -7.83 17.63
N ARG A 102 9.25 -6.77 18.31
CA ARG A 102 10.11 -5.90 19.14
C ARG A 102 11.05 -6.63 20.11
N PRO A 103 10.63 -7.68 20.85
CA PRO A 103 11.52 -8.42 21.76
C PRO A 103 12.65 -9.17 21.05
N HIS A 104 12.52 -9.44 19.75
CA HIS A 104 13.43 -10.23 18.94
C HIS A 104 14.40 -9.39 18.10
N MET A 105 14.33 -8.05 18.16
CA MET A 105 15.17 -7.14 17.34
C MET A 105 16.67 -7.39 17.50
N GLY A 106 17.13 -7.78 18.70
CA GLY A 106 18.52 -8.14 18.95
C GLY A 106 18.98 -9.50 18.37
N GLN A 107 18.04 -10.30 17.86
CA GLN A 107 18.31 -11.62 17.27
C GLN A 107 18.31 -11.58 15.73
N MET A 108 17.98 -10.43 15.13
CA MET A 108 17.92 -10.25 13.68
C MET A 108 19.32 -10.36 13.06
N GLY A 109 19.52 -11.39 12.26
CA GLY A 109 20.73 -11.63 11.46
C GLY A 109 20.57 -11.13 10.02
N GLU A 110 21.32 -11.74 9.09
CA GLU A 110 21.38 -11.36 7.68
C GLU A 110 20.58 -12.33 6.75
N GLY A 111 19.70 -13.14 7.31
CA GLY A 111 18.85 -14.06 6.56
C GLY A 111 17.55 -13.43 6.09
N TYR A 112 16.88 -14.12 5.16
CA TYR A 112 15.59 -13.70 4.61
C TYR A 112 14.55 -13.43 5.68
N GLU A 113 14.43 -14.31 6.66
CA GLU A 113 13.46 -14.20 7.76
C GLU A 113 13.66 -12.88 8.53
N SER A 114 14.92 -12.53 8.81
CA SER A 114 15.26 -11.24 9.45
C SER A 114 14.90 -10.05 8.58
N GLY A 115 15.27 -10.08 7.30
CA GLY A 115 14.91 -9.01 6.35
C GLY A 115 13.40 -8.80 6.28
N ARG A 116 12.63 -9.89 6.25
CA ARG A 116 11.18 -9.81 6.16
C ARG A 116 10.52 -9.30 7.45
N LEU A 117 10.99 -9.75 8.61
CA LEU A 117 10.52 -9.26 9.91
C LEU A 117 10.85 -7.77 10.10
N LEU A 118 12.06 -7.35 9.73
CA LEU A 118 12.47 -5.93 9.79
C LEU A 118 11.63 -5.07 8.86
N GLU A 119 11.36 -5.50 7.63
CA GLU A 119 10.47 -4.81 6.68
C GLU A 119 9.08 -4.60 7.28
N MET A 120 8.45 -5.67 7.78
CA MET A 120 7.11 -5.60 8.38
C MET A 120 7.09 -4.74 9.63
N TYR A 121 8.12 -4.83 10.47
CA TYR A 121 8.26 -4.03 11.68
C TYR A 121 8.36 -2.54 11.35
N GLY A 122 9.29 -2.15 10.44
CA GLY A 122 9.45 -0.75 10.04
C GLY A 122 8.21 -0.15 9.39
N ARG A 123 7.56 -0.90 8.46
CA ARG A 123 6.30 -0.46 7.85
C ARG A 123 5.19 -0.27 8.89
N SER A 124 5.12 -1.17 9.89
CA SER A 124 4.10 -1.06 10.95
C SER A 124 4.36 0.10 11.90
N LEU A 125 5.63 0.39 12.24
CA LEU A 125 5.99 1.58 13.01
C LEU A 125 5.56 2.85 12.27
N HIS A 126 5.87 2.95 10.97
CA HIS A 126 5.45 4.10 10.17
C HIS A 126 3.92 4.26 10.15
N TYR A 127 3.18 3.17 9.90
CA TYR A 127 1.72 3.20 9.90
C TYR A 127 1.12 3.64 11.27
N LEU A 128 1.78 3.28 12.36
CA LEU A 128 1.38 3.65 13.73
C LEU A 128 1.89 5.03 14.15
N GLU A 129 2.58 5.74 13.26
CA GLU A 129 3.23 7.03 13.54
C GLU A 129 4.29 6.94 14.67
N GLU A 130 4.85 5.74 14.89
CA GLU A 130 5.96 5.54 15.83
C GLU A 130 7.30 5.87 15.16
N ALA A 131 8.18 6.59 15.88
CA ALA A 131 9.52 6.95 15.40
C ALA A 131 10.45 5.72 15.28
N GLY A 132 11.49 5.84 14.45
CA GLY A 132 12.54 4.82 14.31
C GLY A 132 12.20 3.69 13.33
N TRP A 133 11.28 3.94 12.41
CA TRP A 133 10.92 3.00 11.34
C TRP A 133 11.99 2.88 10.25
N GLU A 134 12.84 3.88 10.09
CA GLU A 134 13.85 3.97 9.03
C GLU A 134 14.93 2.90 9.18
N GLU A 135 15.50 2.75 10.39
CA GLU A 135 16.58 1.81 10.67
C GLU A 135 16.23 0.36 10.31
N PRO A 136 15.11 -0.24 10.74
CA PRO A 136 14.74 -1.58 10.31
C PRO A 136 14.47 -1.68 8.79
N ILE A 137 13.95 -0.64 8.15
CA ILE A 137 13.76 -0.61 6.69
C ILE A 137 15.10 -0.59 5.96
N ASP A 138 16.08 0.17 6.43
CA ASP A 138 17.42 0.22 5.85
C ASP A 138 18.14 -1.12 6.00
N ARG A 139 18.09 -1.73 7.17
CA ARG A 139 18.64 -3.08 7.38
C ARG A 139 17.97 -4.14 6.51
N ALA A 140 16.64 -4.07 6.35
CA ALA A 140 15.94 -4.98 5.44
C ALA A 140 16.41 -4.81 3.99
N ALA A 141 16.61 -3.56 3.53
CA ALA A 141 17.15 -3.26 2.20
C ALA A 141 18.54 -3.88 1.99
N ASP A 142 19.45 -3.71 2.96
CA ASP A 142 20.81 -4.26 2.91
C ASP A 142 20.79 -5.80 2.86
N ILE A 143 19.93 -6.44 3.65
CA ILE A 143 19.75 -7.88 3.63
C ILE A 143 19.26 -8.35 2.25
N TYR A 144 18.23 -7.70 1.68
CA TYR A 144 17.70 -8.07 0.38
C TYR A 144 18.71 -7.82 -0.75
N ASP A 145 19.51 -6.76 -0.64
CA ASP A 145 20.62 -6.51 -1.55
C ASP A 145 21.70 -7.60 -1.47
N SER A 146 22.08 -8.02 -0.26
CA SER A 146 23.08 -9.08 -0.05
C SER A 146 22.61 -10.47 -0.56
N LEU A 147 21.32 -10.72 -0.45
CA LEU A 147 20.68 -11.97 -0.90
C LEU A 147 20.21 -11.93 -2.36
N ASN A 148 20.37 -10.81 -3.06
CA ASN A 148 19.86 -10.57 -4.42
C ASN A 148 18.34 -10.81 -4.56
N ILE A 149 17.54 -10.43 -3.56
CA ILE A 149 16.09 -10.58 -3.59
C ILE A 149 15.47 -9.28 -4.14
N ILE A 150 15.56 -9.11 -5.46
CA ILE A 150 15.18 -7.88 -6.16
C ILE A 150 13.73 -7.44 -5.90
N PRO A 151 12.70 -8.30 -5.93
CA PRO A 151 11.32 -7.86 -5.68
C PRO A 151 11.14 -7.24 -4.29
N ARG A 152 11.76 -7.82 -3.26
CA ARG A 152 11.69 -7.27 -1.90
C ARG A 152 12.48 -5.98 -1.75
N ARG A 153 13.67 -5.92 -2.36
CA ARG A 153 14.46 -4.69 -2.39
C ARG A 153 13.71 -3.54 -3.09
N ALA A 154 13.04 -3.85 -4.19
CA ALA A 154 12.19 -2.90 -4.91
C ALA A 154 11.01 -2.44 -4.05
N ALA A 155 10.34 -3.37 -3.36
CA ALA A 155 9.24 -3.05 -2.45
C ALA A 155 9.65 -2.08 -1.31
N ILE A 156 10.90 -2.17 -0.82
CA ILE A 156 11.46 -1.17 0.13
C ILE A 156 11.57 0.21 -0.54
N GLY A 157 12.11 0.27 -1.76
CA GLY A 157 12.24 1.54 -2.49
C GLY A 157 10.91 2.21 -2.76
N MET A 158 9.91 1.43 -3.19
CA MET A 158 8.55 1.91 -3.39
C MET A 158 7.90 2.37 -2.08
N PHE A 159 8.12 1.67 -0.98
CA PHE A 159 7.63 2.09 0.33
C PHE A 159 8.23 3.44 0.77
N ARG A 160 9.53 3.66 0.59
CA ARG A 160 10.17 4.95 0.88
C ARG A 160 9.56 6.09 0.07
N ALA A 161 9.25 5.86 -1.20
CA ALA A 161 8.54 6.83 -2.01
C ALA A 161 7.09 7.05 -1.53
N GLN A 162 6.41 5.97 -1.15
CA GLN A 162 5.04 6.04 -0.64
C GLN A 162 4.92 6.84 0.67
N VAL A 163 5.92 6.82 1.54
CA VAL A 163 5.97 7.68 2.75
C VAL A 163 5.76 9.15 2.36
N HIS A 164 6.56 9.67 1.45
CA HIS A 164 6.42 11.05 0.98
C HIS A 164 5.11 11.30 0.24
N PHE A 165 4.63 10.30 -0.51
CA PHE A 165 3.34 10.41 -1.19
C PHE A 165 2.17 10.56 -0.21
N THR A 166 2.17 9.83 0.90
CA THR A 166 1.14 9.95 1.95
C THR A 166 1.21 11.28 2.70
N GLU A 167 2.40 11.85 2.81
CA GLU A 167 2.65 13.22 3.32
C GLU A 167 2.31 14.32 2.31
N ARG A 168 1.93 13.94 1.08
CA ARG A 168 1.63 14.83 -0.06
C ARG A 168 2.83 15.62 -0.58
N ASP A 169 4.04 15.18 -0.29
CA ASP A 169 5.27 15.66 -0.91
C ASP A 169 5.54 14.86 -2.20
N TYR A 170 4.77 15.16 -3.24
CA TYR A 170 4.76 14.37 -4.48
C TYR A 170 6.06 14.47 -5.25
N ASP A 171 6.69 15.64 -5.26
CA ASP A 171 7.99 15.83 -5.92
C ASP A 171 9.06 14.97 -5.26
N ARG A 172 9.10 14.95 -3.93
CA ARG A 172 10.02 14.13 -3.18
C ARG A 172 9.73 12.64 -3.35
N ALA A 173 8.46 12.26 -3.37
CA ALA A 173 8.05 10.87 -3.64
C ALA A 173 8.58 10.38 -5.00
N LEU A 174 8.43 11.19 -6.05
CA LEU A 174 8.93 10.88 -7.39
C LEU A 174 10.47 10.80 -7.41
N GLU A 175 11.16 11.76 -6.81
CA GLU A 175 12.62 11.76 -6.70
C GLU A 175 13.14 10.48 -6.03
N VAL A 176 12.56 10.12 -4.87
CA VAL A 176 12.95 8.92 -4.11
C VAL A 176 12.69 7.66 -4.94
N MET A 177 11.53 7.55 -5.58
CA MET A 177 11.19 6.40 -6.42
C MET A 177 12.18 6.23 -7.58
N LEU A 178 12.48 7.30 -8.32
CA LEU A 178 13.43 7.25 -9.43
C LEU A 178 14.84 6.89 -8.98
N LYS A 179 15.29 7.43 -7.84
CA LYS A 179 16.58 7.09 -7.23
C LYS A 179 16.66 5.61 -6.83
N GLU A 180 15.63 5.08 -6.18
CA GLU A 180 15.59 3.68 -5.75
C GLU A 180 15.55 2.72 -6.96
N ARG A 181 14.75 3.03 -7.99
CA ARG A 181 14.71 2.28 -9.24
C ARG A 181 16.09 2.26 -9.91
N LYS A 182 16.71 3.42 -10.09
CA LYS A 182 18.03 3.56 -10.68
C LYS A 182 19.10 2.76 -9.93
N ALA A 183 19.08 2.79 -8.60
CA ALA A 183 20.04 2.05 -7.77
C ALA A 183 19.97 0.53 -8.00
N ILE A 184 18.80 -0.02 -8.33
CA ILE A 184 18.61 -1.44 -8.66
C ILE A 184 19.05 -1.70 -10.10
N GLU A 185 18.66 -0.86 -11.06
CA GLU A 185 19.00 -0.99 -12.49
C GLU A 185 20.53 -0.90 -12.72
N GLU A 186 21.23 -0.03 -12.03
CA GLU A 186 22.70 0.13 -12.14
C GLU A 186 23.49 -1.10 -11.67
N LYS A 187 22.92 -1.91 -10.78
CA LYS A 187 23.54 -3.18 -10.36
C LYS A 187 23.53 -4.23 -11.47
N ARG A 188 22.89 -3.96 -12.63
CA ARG A 188 22.73 -4.88 -13.77
C ARG A 188 22.14 -6.23 -13.38
N LEU A 189 21.31 -6.25 -12.36
CA LEU A 189 20.58 -7.43 -11.94
C LEU A 189 19.35 -7.60 -12.84
N PHE A 190 18.93 -8.84 -13.02
CA PHE A 190 17.67 -9.13 -13.70
C PHE A 190 16.51 -8.62 -12.84
N ILE A 191 15.72 -7.71 -13.39
CA ILE A 191 14.47 -7.26 -12.77
C ILE A 191 13.35 -8.10 -13.36
N GLU A 192 12.64 -8.80 -12.49
CA GLU A 192 11.51 -9.62 -12.90
C GLU A 192 10.39 -8.75 -13.50
N PRO A 193 9.67 -9.27 -14.52
CA PRO A 193 8.64 -8.51 -15.22
C PRO A 193 7.59 -7.86 -14.31
N MET A 194 7.16 -8.54 -13.26
CA MET A 194 6.18 -7.99 -12.31
C MET A 194 6.77 -6.83 -11.50
N THR A 195 7.99 -6.96 -11.00
CA THR A 195 8.68 -5.89 -10.28
C THR A 195 8.91 -4.64 -11.17
N ARG A 196 9.20 -4.85 -12.46
CA ARG A 196 9.26 -3.76 -13.43
C ARG A 196 7.91 -3.06 -13.55
N LEU A 197 6.81 -3.80 -13.68
CA LEU A 197 5.47 -3.25 -13.79
C LEU A 197 5.03 -2.53 -12.52
N ASP A 198 5.44 -3.00 -11.32
CA ASP A 198 5.22 -2.29 -10.06
C ASP A 198 5.90 -0.92 -10.06
N PHE A 199 7.16 -0.85 -10.50
CA PHE A 199 7.87 0.42 -10.66
C PHE A 199 7.21 1.34 -11.69
N ASP A 200 6.88 0.80 -12.86
CA ASP A 200 6.25 1.58 -13.94
C ASP A 200 4.90 2.14 -13.47
N TYR A 201 4.10 1.36 -12.74
CA TYR A 201 2.83 1.81 -12.19
C TYR A 201 3.00 2.94 -11.17
N LEU A 202 3.84 2.75 -10.16
CA LEU A 202 4.08 3.80 -9.16
C LEU A 202 4.67 5.06 -9.81
N GLN A 203 5.57 4.90 -10.79
CA GLN A 203 6.12 6.03 -11.53
C GLN A 203 5.03 6.82 -12.28
N ALA A 204 4.13 6.15 -12.98
CA ALA A 204 3.03 6.81 -13.66
C ALA A 204 2.10 7.56 -12.67
N VAL A 205 1.75 6.91 -11.55
CA VAL A 205 0.94 7.54 -10.48
C VAL A 205 1.62 8.81 -9.95
N LEU A 206 2.93 8.76 -9.66
CA LEU A 206 3.67 9.89 -9.12
C LEU A 206 3.88 11.01 -10.16
N LEU A 207 4.13 10.66 -11.42
CA LEU A 207 4.21 11.64 -12.52
C LEU A 207 2.89 12.38 -12.69
N TYR A 208 1.76 11.69 -12.63
CA TYR A 208 0.45 12.34 -12.62
C TYR A 208 0.26 13.21 -11.38
N ALA A 209 0.73 12.77 -10.22
CA ALA A 209 0.61 13.56 -8.99
C ALA A 209 1.40 14.88 -9.01
N VAL A 210 2.49 14.96 -9.77
CA VAL A 210 3.26 16.20 -9.99
C VAL A 210 2.85 16.96 -11.26
N GLY A 211 1.82 16.49 -11.99
CA GLY A 211 1.31 17.15 -13.18
C GLY A 211 2.12 16.90 -14.48
N GLN A 212 3.06 15.96 -14.47
CA GLN A 212 3.84 15.54 -15.66
C GLN A 212 3.04 14.49 -16.47
N THR A 213 1.96 14.93 -17.07
CA THR A 213 0.96 14.06 -17.72
C THR A 213 1.51 13.33 -18.94
N GLU A 214 2.32 13.99 -19.77
CA GLU A 214 2.86 13.40 -21.00
C GLU A 214 3.85 12.27 -20.67
N GLU A 215 4.72 12.49 -19.70
CA GLU A 215 5.67 11.48 -19.21
C GLU A 215 4.95 10.30 -18.56
N ALA A 216 3.90 10.56 -17.77
CA ALA A 216 3.07 9.52 -17.16
C ALA A 216 2.40 8.64 -18.22
N MET A 217 1.84 9.25 -19.27
CA MET A 217 1.24 8.53 -20.39
C MET A 217 2.28 7.68 -21.13
N ALA A 218 3.49 8.20 -21.37
CA ALA A 218 4.56 7.45 -22.03
C ALA A 218 4.98 6.22 -21.20
N VAL A 219 5.11 6.34 -19.87
CA VAL A 219 5.39 5.21 -18.98
C VAL A 219 4.27 4.18 -19.04
N MET A 220 3.02 4.62 -18.96
CA MET A 220 1.86 3.74 -19.04
C MET A 220 1.78 2.98 -20.37
N GLU A 221 1.96 3.66 -21.50
CA GLU A 221 1.94 3.01 -22.82
C GLU A 221 3.07 1.99 -22.98
N SER A 222 4.27 2.31 -22.48
CA SER A 222 5.40 1.38 -22.44
C SER A 222 5.10 0.14 -21.59
N ALA A 223 4.50 0.32 -20.41
CA ALA A 223 4.12 -0.77 -19.51
C ALA A 223 3.04 -1.67 -20.13
N LEU A 224 2.01 -1.07 -20.77
CA LEU A 224 0.97 -1.82 -21.49
C LEU A 224 1.50 -2.57 -22.72
N ALA A 225 2.49 -2.01 -23.43
CA ALA A 225 3.15 -2.70 -24.53
C ALA A 225 3.97 -3.89 -24.02
N PHE A 226 4.79 -3.66 -22.98
CA PHE A 226 5.58 -4.69 -22.33
C PHE A 226 4.71 -5.84 -21.79
N SER A 227 3.58 -5.53 -21.15
CA SER A 227 2.63 -6.54 -20.67
C SER A 227 2.08 -7.41 -21.79
N ARG A 228 1.71 -6.81 -22.92
CA ARG A 228 1.22 -7.56 -24.11
C ARG A 228 2.29 -8.44 -24.74
N GLU A 229 3.52 -7.93 -24.86
CA GLU A 229 4.65 -8.67 -25.44
C GLU A 229 5.08 -9.87 -24.58
N ASN A 230 4.78 -9.86 -23.29
CA ASN A 230 5.14 -10.90 -22.34
C ASN A 230 3.93 -11.70 -21.82
N ASP A 231 2.74 -11.54 -22.41
CA ASP A 231 1.48 -12.19 -22.01
C ASP A 231 1.14 -12.00 -20.51
N LEU A 232 1.41 -10.81 -19.97
CA LEU A 232 1.17 -10.48 -18.57
C LEU A 232 -0.14 -9.70 -18.41
N TYR A 233 -0.94 -10.10 -17.44
CA TYR A 233 -2.20 -9.42 -17.07
C TYR A 233 -2.10 -8.70 -15.72
N TYR A 234 -0.89 -8.56 -15.21
CA TYR A 234 -0.60 -7.93 -13.91
C TYR A 234 -0.87 -6.41 -13.98
N HIS A 235 -1.54 -5.87 -12.98
CA HIS A 235 -1.98 -4.46 -12.92
C HIS A 235 -2.89 -3.98 -14.07
N MET A 236 -3.47 -4.86 -14.88
CA MET A 236 -4.29 -4.44 -16.03
C MET A 236 -5.49 -3.58 -15.62
N SER A 237 -6.17 -3.96 -14.52
CA SER A 237 -7.27 -3.17 -13.95
C SER A 237 -6.80 -1.76 -13.60
N ASP A 238 -5.70 -1.66 -12.87
CA ASP A 238 -5.16 -0.39 -12.38
C ASP A 238 -4.71 0.52 -13.54
N TRP A 239 -4.04 -0.06 -14.55
CA TRP A 239 -3.65 0.67 -15.76
C TRP A 239 -4.85 1.23 -16.51
N TYR A 240 -5.91 0.44 -16.73
CA TYR A 240 -7.08 0.91 -17.45
C TYR A 240 -7.91 1.91 -16.63
N ARG A 241 -7.94 1.78 -15.30
CA ARG A 241 -8.57 2.76 -14.40
C ARG A 241 -7.84 4.10 -14.48
N LEU A 242 -6.52 4.10 -14.32
CA LEU A 242 -5.67 5.28 -14.40
C LEU A 242 -5.79 5.97 -15.77
N ALA A 243 -5.70 5.20 -16.86
CA ALA A 243 -5.85 5.71 -18.23
C ALA A 243 -7.24 6.30 -18.49
N SER A 244 -8.30 5.68 -17.99
CA SER A 244 -9.68 6.16 -18.21
C SER A 244 -9.93 7.49 -17.54
N ILE A 245 -9.56 7.64 -16.26
CA ILE A 245 -9.79 8.91 -15.55
C ILE A 245 -8.97 10.05 -16.15
N HIS A 246 -7.72 9.76 -16.56
CA HIS A 246 -6.88 10.78 -17.20
C HIS A 246 -7.38 11.20 -18.56
N ALA A 247 -7.80 10.23 -19.41
CA ALA A 247 -8.39 10.55 -20.71
C ALA A 247 -9.68 11.37 -20.56
N LEU A 248 -10.51 11.06 -19.55
CA LEU A 248 -11.71 11.86 -19.24
C LEU A 248 -11.34 13.29 -18.86
N MET A 249 -10.39 13.48 -17.95
CA MET A 249 -9.94 14.80 -17.49
C MET A 249 -9.31 15.63 -18.60
N ALA A 250 -8.57 14.99 -19.51
CA ALA A 250 -7.92 15.63 -20.64
C ALA A 250 -8.88 15.90 -21.84
N GLY A 251 -10.14 15.45 -21.75
CA GLY A 251 -11.12 15.58 -22.84
C GLY A 251 -10.81 14.70 -24.07
N MET A 252 -10.01 13.66 -23.90
CA MET A 252 -9.59 12.72 -24.97
C MET A 252 -10.65 11.63 -25.14
N ALA A 253 -11.75 11.97 -25.81
CA ALA A 253 -12.95 11.13 -25.89
C ALA A 253 -12.71 9.72 -26.45
N ASP A 254 -11.91 9.60 -27.51
CA ASP A 254 -11.63 8.30 -28.16
C ASP A 254 -10.80 7.39 -27.25
N GLU A 255 -9.78 7.93 -26.57
CA GLU A 255 -8.97 7.21 -25.57
C GLU A 255 -9.80 6.82 -24.37
N TYR A 256 -10.63 7.71 -23.87
CA TYR A 256 -11.54 7.45 -22.76
C TYR A 256 -12.45 6.25 -23.06
N GLU A 257 -13.13 6.25 -24.19
CA GLU A 257 -13.99 5.12 -24.59
C GLU A 257 -13.18 3.83 -24.84
N ARG A 258 -11.99 3.94 -25.39
CA ARG A 258 -11.10 2.81 -25.59
C ARG A 258 -10.69 2.15 -24.27
N PHE A 259 -10.21 2.94 -23.30
CA PHE A 259 -9.75 2.41 -22.02
C PHE A 259 -10.90 1.93 -21.15
N ARG A 260 -12.01 2.66 -21.12
CA ARG A 260 -13.25 2.25 -20.44
C ARG A 260 -13.79 0.90 -20.98
N LYS A 261 -13.77 0.70 -22.31
CA LYS A 261 -14.13 -0.59 -22.91
C LYS A 261 -13.17 -1.70 -22.49
N LYS A 262 -11.85 -1.44 -22.46
CA LYS A 262 -10.84 -2.40 -22.00
C LYS A 262 -11.02 -2.78 -20.54
N LEU A 263 -11.28 -1.80 -19.69
CA LEU A 263 -11.56 -2.03 -18.27
C LEU A 263 -12.79 -2.90 -18.07
N ARG A 264 -13.86 -2.66 -18.84
CA ARG A 264 -15.09 -3.48 -18.79
C ARG A 264 -14.81 -4.93 -19.21
N GLN A 265 -14.09 -5.12 -20.33
CA GLN A 265 -13.71 -6.45 -20.80
C GLN A 265 -12.87 -7.21 -19.78
N TYR A 266 -11.94 -6.50 -19.10
CA TYR A 266 -11.12 -7.09 -18.05
C TYR A 266 -11.96 -7.44 -16.81
N ALA A 267 -12.81 -6.53 -16.36
CA ALA A 267 -13.69 -6.74 -15.22
C ALA A 267 -14.60 -7.96 -15.40
N GLU A 268 -15.18 -8.13 -16.60
CA GLU A 268 -16.00 -9.28 -16.96
C GLU A 268 -15.18 -10.58 -17.02
N PHE A 269 -13.96 -10.54 -17.59
CA PHE A 269 -13.10 -11.71 -17.69
C PHE A 269 -12.56 -12.20 -16.34
N ALA A 270 -12.20 -11.26 -15.45
CA ALA A 270 -11.56 -11.56 -14.18
C ALA A 270 -12.52 -11.62 -12.98
N ASP A 271 -13.85 -11.43 -13.19
CA ASP A 271 -14.83 -11.21 -12.12
C ASP A 271 -14.39 -10.12 -11.12
N ASP A 272 -13.71 -9.06 -11.65
CA ASP A 272 -13.14 -7.97 -10.86
C ASP A 272 -14.24 -6.98 -10.45
N LYS A 273 -14.72 -7.13 -9.21
CA LYS A 273 -15.77 -6.27 -8.64
C LYS A 273 -15.29 -4.83 -8.43
N GLU A 274 -14.02 -4.62 -8.13
CA GLU A 274 -13.45 -3.28 -7.94
C GLU A 274 -13.40 -2.50 -9.25
N ALA A 275 -12.98 -3.14 -10.34
CA ALA A 275 -13.06 -2.56 -11.69
C ALA A 275 -14.51 -2.26 -12.11
N GLY A 276 -15.44 -3.15 -11.77
CA GLY A 276 -16.88 -2.94 -11.99
C GLY A 276 -17.44 -1.74 -11.20
N GLY A 277 -17.01 -1.59 -9.95
CA GLY A 277 -17.35 -0.46 -9.09
C GLY A 277 -16.81 0.86 -9.62
N PHE A 278 -15.54 0.87 -10.03
CA PHE A 278 -14.91 2.05 -10.64
C PHE A 278 -15.59 2.46 -11.95
N LEU A 279 -15.97 1.52 -12.82
CA LEU A 279 -16.73 1.81 -14.04
C LEU A 279 -18.08 2.47 -13.72
N ALA A 280 -18.78 1.96 -12.70
CA ALA A 280 -20.04 2.54 -12.28
C ALA A 280 -19.88 3.97 -11.75
N PHE A 281 -18.86 4.21 -10.94
CA PHE A 281 -18.48 5.56 -10.51
C PHE A 281 -18.17 6.46 -11.73
N LEU A 282 -17.31 6.01 -12.62
CA LEU A 282 -16.85 6.80 -13.76
C LEU A 282 -18.01 7.22 -14.69
N ASP A 283 -18.97 6.33 -14.93
CA ASP A 283 -20.17 6.61 -15.73
C ASP A 283 -20.99 7.76 -15.15
N VAL A 284 -21.16 7.82 -13.84
CA VAL A 284 -21.95 8.86 -13.17
C VAL A 284 -21.14 10.13 -12.98
N HIS A 285 -19.84 9.98 -12.69
CA HIS A 285 -18.90 11.07 -12.54
C HIS A 285 -18.76 11.92 -13.82
N GLU A 286 -18.66 11.24 -14.98
CA GLU A 286 -18.67 11.91 -16.28
C GLU A 286 -19.93 12.78 -16.46
N LEU A 287 -21.12 12.24 -16.14
CA LEU A 287 -22.39 12.97 -16.27
C LEU A 287 -22.42 14.18 -15.35
N ASN A 288 -22.01 14.04 -14.09
CA ASN A 288 -22.07 15.13 -13.11
C ASN A 288 -21.00 16.20 -13.36
N SER A 289 -19.73 15.81 -13.50
CA SER A 289 -18.60 16.74 -13.44
C SER A 289 -18.17 17.27 -14.79
N PHE A 290 -18.42 16.55 -15.90
CA PHE A 290 -17.97 16.94 -17.23
C PHE A 290 -19.12 17.32 -18.18
N ARG A 291 -20.31 16.71 -18.00
CA ARG A 291 -21.48 17.02 -18.85
C ARG A 291 -22.51 17.89 -18.18
N ASN A 292 -22.42 18.13 -16.87
CA ASN A 292 -23.44 18.81 -16.06
C ASN A 292 -24.86 18.23 -16.25
N ASP A 293 -24.96 16.92 -16.62
CA ASP A 293 -26.22 16.22 -16.80
C ASP A 293 -26.62 15.45 -15.53
N HIS A 294 -26.92 16.22 -14.49
CA HIS A 294 -27.30 15.71 -13.18
C HIS A 294 -28.58 14.87 -13.20
N ALA A 295 -29.47 15.16 -14.17
CA ALA A 295 -30.72 14.41 -14.32
C ALA A 295 -30.45 12.97 -14.82
N SER A 296 -29.57 12.81 -15.79
CA SER A 296 -29.16 11.50 -16.28
C SER A 296 -28.34 10.74 -15.23
N ALA A 297 -27.42 11.41 -14.52
CA ALA A 297 -26.68 10.83 -13.41
C ALA A 297 -27.62 10.25 -12.34
N HIS A 298 -28.60 11.02 -11.90
CA HIS A 298 -29.57 10.59 -10.89
C HIS A 298 -30.43 9.43 -11.39
N ARG A 299 -30.93 9.46 -12.64
CA ARG A 299 -31.69 8.36 -13.23
C ARG A 299 -30.88 7.07 -13.31
N GLN A 300 -29.61 7.18 -13.70
CA GLN A 300 -28.73 6.04 -13.82
C GLN A 300 -28.50 5.36 -12.46
N ILE A 301 -28.19 6.12 -11.41
CA ILE A 301 -28.02 5.60 -10.05
C ILE A 301 -29.29 4.90 -9.57
N LYS A 302 -30.45 5.52 -9.77
CA LYS A 302 -31.75 4.93 -9.38
C LYS A 302 -32.13 3.67 -10.17
N GLY A 303 -31.61 3.50 -11.37
CA GLY A 303 -31.83 2.34 -12.20
C GLY A 303 -30.87 1.18 -11.94
N TRP A 304 -29.93 1.33 -11.02
CA TRP A 304 -29.01 0.23 -10.70
C TRP A 304 -29.73 -0.89 -9.95
N PRO A 305 -29.47 -2.14 -10.30
CA PRO A 305 -29.99 -3.30 -9.57
C PRO A 305 -29.38 -3.36 -8.16
N GLU A 306 -30.12 -4.02 -7.24
CA GLU A 306 -29.73 -4.07 -5.81
C GLU A 306 -28.34 -4.70 -5.58
N ASP A 307 -27.99 -5.72 -6.36
CA ASP A 307 -26.68 -6.37 -6.30
C ASP A 307 -25.52 -5.42 -6.69
N LYS A 308 -25.74 -4.53 -7.67
CA LYS A 308 -24.79 -3.51 -8.04
C LYS A 308 -24.64 -2.45 -6.93
N VAL A 309 -25.75 -2.01 -6.35
CA VAL A 309 -25.71 -1.06 -5.22
C VAL A 309 -25.01 -1.70 -4.02
N ALA A 310 -25.28 -2.95 -3.71
CA ALA A 310 -24.62 -3.68 -2.64
C ALA A 310 -23.12 -3.82 -2.87
N ALA A 311 -22.69 -4.10 -4.11
CA ALA A 311 -21.26 -4.16 -4.47
C ALA A 311 -20.52 -2.83 -4.34
N LEU A 312 -21.25 -1.70 -4.43
CA LEU A 312 -20.71 -0.35 -4.27
C LEU A 312 -20.85 0.21 -2.83
N SER A 313 -21.38 -0.60 -1.91
CA SER A 313 -21.61 -0.19 -0.51
C SER A 313 -20.45 -0.55 0.42
N ASP A 314 -19.33 -1.05 -0.13
CA ASP A 314 -18.12 -1.30 0.64
C ASP A 314 -17.41 0.02 1.02
N PRO A 315 -16.50 -0.01 2.02
CA PRO A 315 -15.83 1.20 2.52
C PRO A 315 -15.02 1.98 1.48
N LEU A 316 -14.56 1.33 0.40
CA LEU A 316 -13.78 1.98 -0.66
C LEU A 316 -14.65 2.75 -1.65
N HIS A 317 -15.77 2.16 -2.08
CA HIS A 317 -16.62 2.71 -3.15
C HIS A 317 -17.76 3.57 -2.63
N SER A 318 -18.29 3.25 -1.43
CA SER A 318 -19.43 3.94 -0.83
C SER A 318 -19.26 5.47 -0.72
N PRO A 319 -18.09 6.01 -0.34
CA PRO A 319 -17.89 7.46 -0.30
C PRO A 319 -17.98 8.13 -1.67
N TYR A 320 -17.38 7.53 -2.70
CA TYR A 320 -17.45 8.04 -4.08
C TYR A 320 -18.87 8.00 -4.63
N LEU A 321 -19.59 6.91 -4.38
CA LEU A 321 -21.00 6.82 -4.79
C LEU A 321 -21.86 7.87 -4.08
N SER A 322 -21.69 8.05 -2.77
CA SER A 322 -22.42 9.05 -1.99
C SER A 322 -22.11 10.47 -2.46
N LEU A 323 -20.85 10.74 -2.84
CA LEU A 323 -20.43 11.99 -3.44
C LEU A 323 -21.18 12.26 -4.74
N GLU A 324 -21.23 11.30 -5.66
CA GLU A 324 -21.91 11.44 -6.95
C GLU A 324 -23.43 11.57 -6.81
N VAL A 325 -24.05 10.89 -5.85
CA VAL A 325 -25.45 11.10 -5.46
C VAL A 325 -25.67 12.55 -5.00
N GLY A 326 -24.80 13.05 -4.13
CA GLY A 326 -24.86 14.42 -3.63
C GLY A 326 -24.73 15.47 -4.73
N LYS A 327 -23.78 15.31 -5.66
CA LYS A 327 -23.63 16.18 -6.83
C LYS A 327 -24.88 16.20 -7.71
N ALA A 328 -25.41 15.01 -8.03
CA ALA A 328 -26.62 14.88 -8.85
C ALA A 328 -27.82 15.58 -8.20
N LEU A 329 -28.04 15.36 -6.91
CA LEU A 329 -29.14 15.99 -6.16
C LEU A 329 -28.98 17.51 -6.04
N SER A 330 -27.77 17.99 -5.77
CA SER A 330 -27.45 19.43 -5.72
C SER A 330 -27.76 20.10 -7.06
N GLY A 331 -27.29 19.51 -8.16
CA GLY A 331 -27.56 20.04 -9.51
C GLY A 331 -29.04 20.01 -9.92
N LEU A 332 -29.85 19.15 -9.30
CA LEU A 332 -31.31 19.11 -9.47
C LEU A 332 -32.06 20.06 -8.52
N GLY A 333 -31.38 20.85 -7.69
CA GLY A 333 -32.00 21.74 -6.72
C GLY A 333 -32.56 21.02 -5.48
N ARG A 334 -32.28 19.75 -5.29
CA ARG A 334 -32.72 18.93 -4.15
C ARG A 334 -31.71 19.01 -3.01
N HIS A 335 -31.46 20.26 -2.57
CA HIS A 335 -30.32 20.59 -1.71
C HIS A 335 -30.33 19.89 -0.35
N GLN A 336 -31.50 19.69 0.28
CA GLN A 336 -31.58 19.01 1.57
C GLN A 336 -31.15 17.54 1.45
N GLU A 337 -31.62 16.86 0.41
CA GLU A 337 -31.25 15.46 0.16
C GLU A 337 -29.79 15.33 -0.30
N ALA A 338 -29.26 16.34 -0.99
CA ALA A 338 -27.85 16.42 -1.34
C ALA A 338 -26.95 16.49 -0.10
N LEU A 339 -27.31 17.31 0.89
CA LEU A 339 -26.56 17.40 2.14
C LEU A 339 -26.50 16.05 2.89
N GLU A 340 -27.63 15.33 2.93
CA GLU A 340 -27.68 13.98 3.54
C GLU A 340 -26.77 12.97 2.80
N ALA A 341 -26.65 13.10 1.47
CA ALA A 341 -25.74 12.26 0.69
C ALA A 341 -24.27 12.62 0.98
N PHE A 342 -23.94 13.90 1.03
CA PHE A 342 -22.58 14.37 1.35
C PHE A 342 -22.13 14.00 2.76
N GLU A 343 -23.04 13.86 3.73
CA GLU A 343 -22.70 13.35 5.08
C GLU A 343 -22.20 11.90 5.06
N ARG A 344 -22.64 11.09 4.10
CA ARG A 344 -22.18 9.73 3.88
C ARG A 344 -20.93 9.61 3.01
N ALA A 345 -20.54 10.69 2.35
CA ALA A 345 -19.34 10.74 1.49
C ALA A 345 -18.04 10.99 2.28
N LEU A 346 -18.03 10.66 3.56
CA LEU A 346 -16.85 10.81 4.40
C LEU A 346 -15.84 9.72 4.08
N VAL A 347 -14.70 10.11 3.54
CA VAL A 347 -13.55 9.23 3.37
C VAL A 347 -12.56 9.50 4.48
N PRO A 348 -12.05 8.44 5.14
CA PRO A 348 -10.93 8.61 6.04
C PRO A 348 -9.77 9.24 5.27
N ARG A 349 -9.27 10.37 5.77
CA ARG A 349 -8.18 11.14 5.11
C ARG A 349 -6.89 10.33 4.96
N GLU A 350 -6.78 9.24 5.69
CA GLU A 350 -5.65 8.30 5.66
C GLU A 350 -5.55 7.48 4.36
N TYR A 351 -6.63 7.39 3.56
CA TYR A 351 -6.67 6.53 2.36
C TYR A 351 -6.63 7.30 1.04
N ILE A 352 -6.86 8.63 1.08
CA ILE A 352 -6.88 9.47 -0.13
C ILE A 352 -5.68 10.40 -0.12
N HIS A 353 -4.72 10.09 -0.97
CA HIS A 353 -3.47 10.84 -1.07
C HIS A 353 -3.24 11.41 -2.46
N HIS A 354 -3.76 10.79 -3.54
CA HIS A 354 -3.53 11.25 -4.90
C HIS A 354 -4.27 12.57 -5.18
N PRO A 355 -3.62 13.56 -5.83
CA PRO A 355 -4.22 14.88 -6.09
C PRO A 355 -5.54 14.83 -6.86
N ILE A 356 -5.70 13.86 -7.76
CA ILE A 356 -6.94 13.68 -8.52
C ILE A 356 -8.09 13.30 -7.58
N ASP A 357 -7.90 12.28 -6.73
CA ASP A 357 -8.92 11.85 -5.78
C ASP A 357 -9.28 13.00 -4.82
N LEU A 358 -8.26 13.68 -4.28
CA LEU A 358 -8.47 14.85 -3.44
C LEU A 358 -9.28 15.93 -4.17
N SER A 359 -8.99 16.21 -5.44
CA SER A 359 -9.71 17.21 -6.25
C SER A 359 -11.15 16.81 -6.51
N ILE A 360 -11.44 15.51 -6.74
CA ILE A 360 -12.80 14.98 -6.91
C ILE A 360 -13.64 15.21 -5.64
N PHE A 361 -13.07 14.97 -4.46
CA PHE A 361 -13.76 15.23 -3.19
C PHE A 361 -13.94 16.73 -2.94
N MET A 362 -12.95 17.55 -3.24
CA MET A 362 -13.04 19.01 -3.13
C MET A 362 -14.08 19.61 -4.09
N GLU A 363 -14.23 19.05 -5.28
CA GLU A 363 -15.34 19.41 -6.17
C GLU A 363 -16.70 19.08 -5.52
N GLY A 364 -16.85 17.92 -4.90
CA GLY A 364 -18.06 17.55 -4.15
C GLY A 364 -18.32 18.50 -2.97
N GLU A 365 -17.28 18.93 -2.26
CA GLU A 365 -17.41 19.94 -1.19
C GLU A 365 -17.89 21.30 -1.75
N ALA A 366 -17.52 21.67 -2.98
CA ALA A 366 -18.07 22.87 -3.64
C ALA A 366 -19.58 22.71 -3.94
N TYR A 367 -20.06 21.56 -4.40
CA TYR A 367 -21.49 21.29 -4.52
C TYR A 367 -22.21 21.29 -3.17
N LYS A 368 -21.56 20.79 -2.11
CA LYS A 368 -22.07 20.87 -0.74
C LYS A 368 -22.23 22.33 -0.28
N ALA A 369 -21.24 23.19 -0.57
CA ALA A 369 -21.31 24.62 -0.24
C ALA A 369 -22.49 25.31 -0.95
N GLU A 370 -22.74 25.03 -2.24
CA GLU A 370 -23.92 25.52 -2.93
C GLU A 370 -25.23 25.04 -2.27
N SER A 371 -25.28 23.79 -1.83
CA SER A 371 -26.46 23.24 -1.15
C SER A 371 -26.67 23.84 0.23
N LEU A 372 -25.62 24.12 1.00
CA LEU A 372 -25.68 24.83 2.27
C LEU A 372 -26.21 26.24 2.07
N TRP A 373 -25.69 26.96 1.06
CA TRP A 373 -26.16 28.30 0.72
C TRP A 373 -27.66 28.30 0.37
N ALA A 374 -28.09 27.43 -0.52
CA ALA A 374 -29.49 27.32 -0.96
C ALA A 374 -30.47 26.96 0.17
N THR A 375 -30.00 26.28 1.22
CA THR A 375 -30.80 25.97 2.41
C THR A 375 -30.71 27.01 3.54
N GLY A 376 -30.10 28.16 3.27
CA GLY A 376 -30.01 29.28 4.21
C GLY A 376 -28.83 29.21 5.20
N LYS A 377 -27.98 28.20 5.11
CA LYS A 377 -26.78 28.04 5.95
C LYS A 377 -25.58 28.78 5.32
N THR A 378 -25.76 30.11 5.09
CA THR A 378 -24.80 30.91 4.32
C THR A 378 -23.43 31.02 4.96
N GLY A 379 -23.33 31.10 6.29
CA GLY A 379 -22.07 31.16 7.00
C GLY A 379 -21.26 29.86 6.81
N GLU A 380 -21.90 28.70 7.04
CA GLU A 380 -21.27 27.38 6.82
C GLU A 380 -20.82 27.20 5.37
N ALA A 381 -21.60 27.69 4.39
CA ALA A 381 -21.28 27.61 2.97
C ALA A 381 -20.02 28.42 2.62
N LEU A 382 -19.90 29.65 3.14
CA LEU A 382 -18.75 30.52 2.89
C LEU A 382 -17.48 29.97 3.55
N ASP A 383 -17.59 29.49 4.78
CA ASP A 383 -16.45 28.89 5.49
C ASP A 383 -15.94 27.65 4.75
N LEU A 384 -16.86 26.76 4.33
CA LEU A 384 -16.50 25.56 3.58
C LEU A 384 -15.82 25.89 2.26
N ILE A 385 -16.40 26.79 1.45
CA ILE A 385 -15.83 27.05 0.11
C ILE A 385 -14.48 27.78 0.17
N ARG A 386 -14.23 28.61 1.19
CA ARG A 386 -12.91 29.23 1.41
C ARG A 386 -11.86 28.18 1.77
N ASP A 387 -12.17 27.30 2.72
CA ASP A 387 -11.27 26.19 3.09
C ASP A 387 -10.95 25.30 1.89
N VAL A 388 -11.95 24.93 1.10
CA VAL A 388 -11.78 24.13 -0.12
C VAL A 388 -10.92 24.85 -1.15
N HIS A 389 -11.18 26.12 -1.38
CA HIS A 389 -10.42 26.93 -2.33
C HIS A 389 -8.94 27.07 -1.93
N GLU A 390 -8.65 27.25 -0.64
CA GLU A 390 -7.28 27.25 -0.13
C GLU A 390 -6.60 25.91 -0.32
N ARG A 391 -7.26 24.80 0.04
CA ARG A 391 -6.68 23.44 -0.06
C ARG A 391 -6.41 23.01 -1.49
N ILE A 392 -7.33 23.31 -2.44
CA ILE A 392 -7.16 22.90 -3.84
C ILE A 392 -6.08 23.72 -4.56
N ALA A 393 -5.73 24.89 -4.06
CA ALA A 393 -4.71 25.74 -4.65
C ALA A 393 -3.33 25.07 -4.71
N PHE A 394 -3.02 24.23 -3.72
CA PHE A 394 -1.74 23.50 -3.61
C PHE A 394 -1.68 22.23 -4.49
N LEU A 395 -2.79 21.80 -5.06
CA LEU A 395 -2.82 20.63 -5.94
C LEU A 395 -2.45 21.00 -7.38
N PRO A 396 -1.94 20.06 -8.17
CA PRO A 396 -1.76 20.23 -9.62
C PRO A 396 -3.06 20.65 -10.31
N GLY A 397 -2.96 21.26 -11.50
CA GLY A 397 -4.11 21.70 -12.28
C GLY A 397 -5.00 20.51 -12.67
N THR A 398 -6.28 20.56 -12.28
CA THR A 398 -7.29 19.58 -12.66
C THR A 398 -8.57 20.32 -13.08
N PRO A 399 -9.47 19.74 -13.91
CA PRO A 399 -10.76 20.36 -14.26
C PRO A 399 -11.65 20.67 -13.04
N TYR A 400 -11.48 19.93 -11.94
CA TYR A 400 -12.23 20.12 -10.70
C TYR A 400 -11.90 21.45 -10.00
N LYS A 401 -10.68 21.96 -10.22
CA LYS A 401 -10.23 23.26 -9.68
C LYS A 401 -11.08 24.41 -10.24
N ASP A 402 -11.42 24.34 -11.52
CA ASP A 402 -12.25 25.35 -12.18
C ASP A 402 -13.65 25.42 -11.55
N ARG A 403 -14.21 24.27 -11.17
CA ARG A 403 -15.51 24.22 -10.49
C ARG A 403 -15.47 24.86 -9.11
N VAL A 404 -14.43 24.54 -8.32
CA VAL A 404 -14.23 25.15 -6.99
C VAL A 404 -14.10 26.67 -7.11
N GLU A 405 -13.30 27.15 -8.05
CA GLU A 405 -13.12 28.59 -8.32
C GLU A 405 -14.43 29.29 -8.70
N GLN A 406 -15.21 28.66 -9.58
CA GLN A 406 -16.53 29.19 -9.98
C GLN A 406 -17.47 29.31 -8.78
N VAL A 407 -17.56 28.31 -7.93
CA VAL A 407 -18.43 28.34 -6.74
C VAL A 407 -17.91 29.33 -5.72
N HIS A 408 -16.61 29.40 -5.48
CA HIS A 408 -15.97 30.36 -4.59
C HIS A 408 -16.29 31.81 -5.03
N THR A 409 -16.09 32.13 -6.31
CA THR A 409 -16.39 33.44 -6.86
C THR A 409 -17.89 33.78 -6.74
N LYS A 410 -18.76 32.82 -7.10
CA LYS A 410 -20.22 32.98 -7.04
C LYS A 410 -20.70 33.30 -5.63
N LEU A 411 -20.31 32.52 -4.63
CA LEU A 411 -20.82 32.68 -3.26
C LEU A 411 -20.24 33.91 -2.55
N ASN A 412 -19.05 34.39 -2.89
CA ASN A 412 -18.48 35.60 -2.34
C ASN A 412 -19.00 36.91 -3.05
N SER A 413 -19.70 36.77 -4.19
CA SER A 413 -20.28 37.91 -4.92
C SER A 413 -21.75 38.17 -4.57
N LEU A 414 -22.41 37.27 -3.84
CA LEU A 414 -23.80 37.35 -3.39
C LEU A 414 -23.91 37.95 -1.98
#